data_665416c6ae788e59fc18ae07200d2122
#
_entry.id   665416c6ae788e59fc18ae07200d2122
#
_cell.length_a   1.000
_cell.length_b   1.000
_cell.length_c   1.000
_cell.angle_alpha   90.00
_cell.angle_beta   90.00
_cell.angle_gamma   90.00
#
_symmetry.space_group_name_H-M   'P 1'
#
loop_
_entity.id
_entity.type
_entity.pdbx_description
1 polymer ?
#
loop_
_entity_poly.entity_id
_entity_poly.type
_entity_poly.pdbx_seq_one_letter_code
_entity_poly.pdbx_strand_id
1 'polypeptide(L)'
;FPYTTLFRSGGPLTLSAMKNNQVQVADLLSTSPAIKKDRLVVLEDTKHLFAAQNIVPIVASEALNDAVTTTLNKVSAQLTTEDLIDMNEKIAEFVSIDDIAHQWLVKHGFSQ
;
A
#
# COMPACT_ATOMS: atom_id res chain seq x y z
N PHE A 1 0.19 -12.81 -27.62
CA PHE A 1 -0.26 -11.43 -27.47
C PHE A 1 0.82 -10.62 -26.76
N PRO A 2 1.50 -9.68 -27.45
CA PRO A 2 2.61 -8.92 -26.85
C PRO A 2 2.18 -7.91 -25.78
N TYR A 3 0.89 -7.69 -25.58
CA TYR A 3 0.36 -6.66 -24.70
C TYR A 3 0.21 -7.08 -23.22
N THR A 4 0.24 -8.36 -22.91
CA THR A 4 0.06 -8.84 -21.54
C THR A 4 1.26 -8.58 -20.62
N THR A 5 2.43 -8.31 -21.18
CA THR A 5 3.66 -8.10 -20.39
C THR A 5 3.76 -6.65 -19.85
N LEU A 6 3.14 -5.67 -20.49
CA LEU A 6 3.19 -4.26 -20.12
C LEU A 6 2.26 -3.91 -18.94
N PHE A 7 1.23 -4.72 -18.67
CA PHE A 7 0.17 -4.37 -17.71
C PHE A 7 0.16 -5.20 -16.43
N ARG A 8 1.18 -6.05 -16.23
CA ARG A 8 1.33 -6.89 -15.03
C ARG A 8 1.93 -6.18 -13.81
N SER A 9 2.49 -5.00 -13.99
CA SER A 9 3.26 -4.35 -12.93
C SER A 9 2.43 -3.49 -11.98
N GLY A 10 1.15 -3.26 -12.26
CA GLY A 10 0.32 -2.36 -11.45
C GLY A 10 0.83 -0.92 -11.37
N GLY A 11 1.81 -0.55 -12.20
CA GLY A 11 2.51 0.72 -12.16
C GLY A 11 1.89 1.81 -13.05
N PRO A 12 2.61 2.94 -13.25
CA PRO A 12 2.11 4.11 -14.01
C PRO A 12 1.70 3.79 -15.44
N LEU A 13 2.35 2.84 -16.10
CA LEU A 13 2.00 2.42 -17.46
C LEU A 13 0.64 1.73 -17.51
N THR A 14 0.33 0.89 -16.52
CA THR A 14 -0.97 0.24 -16.38
C THR A 14 -2.08 1.26 -16.19
N LEU A 15 -1.87 2.24 -15.30
CA LEU A 15 -2.81 3.34 -15.08
C LEU A 15 -3.02 4.18 -16.35
N SER A 16 -1.96 4.48 -17.07
CA SER A 16 -2.04 5.22 -18.34
C SER A 16 -2.86 4.44 -19.38
N ALA A 17 -2.66 3.13 -19.50
CA ALA A 17 -3.40 2.29 -20.41
C ALA A 17 -4.90 2.24 -20.07
N MET A 18 -5.25 2.18 -18.79
CA MET A 18 -6.65 2.26 -18.33
C MET A 18 -7.27 3.62 -18.67
N LYS A 19 -6.58 4.72 -18.39
CA LYS A 19 -7.04 6.08 -18.69
C LYS A 19 -7.26 6.33 -20.18
N ASN A 20 -6.44 5.68 -21.00
CA ASN A 20 -6.53 5.76 -22.46
C ASN A 20 -7.48 4.72 -23.08
N ASN A 21 -8.26 4.00 -22.27
CA ASN A 21 -9.16 2.93 -22.69
C ASN A 21 -8.49 1.80 -23.50
N GLN A 22 -7.18 1.62 -23.33
CA GLN A 22 -6.43 0.53 -23.97
C GLN A 22 -6.68 -0.80 -23.26
N VAL A 23 -6.98 -0.75 -21.95
CA VAL A 23 -7.42 -1.91 -21.15
C VAL A 23 -8.59 -1.47 -20.27
N GLN A 24 -9.52 -2.39 -20.01
CA GLN A 24 -10.71 -2.16 -19.19
C GLN A 24 -10.55 -2.71 -17.77
N VAL A 25 -9.62 -3.64 -17.57
CA VAL A 25 -9.34 -4.27 -16.29
C VAL A 25 -7.82 -4.37 -16.11
N ALA A 26 -7.35 -4.11 -14.91
CA ALA A 26 -5.93 -4.19 -14.58
C ALA A 26 -5.73 -4.60 -13.11
N ASP A 27 -4.55 -5.15 -12.82
CA ASP A 27 -4.10 -5.41 -11.46
C ASP A 27 -3.39 -4.17 -10.89
N LEU A 28 -3.81 -3.76 -9.69
CA LEU A 28 -3.24 -2.64 -8.94
C LEU A 28 -3.13 -3.02 -7.47
N LEU A 29 -2.13 -2.46 -6.79
CA LEU A 29 -2.04 -2.59 -5.34
C LEU A 29 -3.22 -1.86 -4.68
N SER A 30 -3.86 -2.48 -3.70
CA SER A 30 -4.97 -1.89 -2.94
C SER A 30 -4.59 -0.60 -2.19
N THR A 31 -3.29 -0.39 -1.97
CA THR A 31 -2.71 0.84 -1.37
C THR A 31 -2.43 1.94 -2.39
N SER A 32 -2.81 1.76 -3.68
CA SER A 32 -2.60 2.76 -4.71
C SER A 32 -3.56 3.94 -4.56
N PRO A 33 -3.07 5.19 -4.43
CA PRO A 33 -3.92 6.38 -4.39
C PRO A 33 -4.74 6.59 -5.67
N ALA A 34 -4.28 6.03 -6.79
CA ALA A 34 -4.94 6.14 -8.08
C ALA A 34 -6.35 5.54 -8.08
N ILE A 35 -6.61 4.52 -7.25
CA ILE A 35 -7.94 3.91 -7.15
C ILE A 35 -8.98 4.97 -6.80
N LYS A 36 -8.72 5.78 -5.79
CA LYS A 36 -9.60 6.87 -5.33
C LYS A 36 -9.56 8.07 -6.29
N LYS A 37 -8.36 8.51 -6.66
CA LYS A 37 -8.13 9.69 -7.51
C LYS A 37 -8.74 9.56 -8.89
N ASP A 38 -8.61 8.40 -9.51
CA ASP A 38 -9.09 8.11 -10.86
C ASP A 38 -10.47 7.44 -10.87
N ARG A 39 -11.12 7.31 -9.69
CA ARG A 39 -12.46 6.71 -9.50
C ARG A 39 -12.55 5.30 -10.08
N LEU A 40 -11.50 4.49 -9.86
CA LEU A 40 -11.49 3.12 -10.33
C LEU A 40 -12.41 2.26 -9.46
N VAL A 41 -13.07 1.28 -10.09
CA VAL A 41 -13.93 0.32 -9.38
C VAL A 41 -13.09 -0.91 -9.05
N VAL A 42 -13.00 -1.24 -7.77
CA VAL A 42 -12.35 -2.47 -7.30
C VAL A 42 -13.33 -3.62 -7.46
N LEU A 43 -12.92 -4.66 -8.19
CA LEU A 43 -13.69 -5.88 -8.36
C LEU A 43 -13.40 -6.84 -7.20
N GLU A 44 -14.43 -7.55 -6.75
CA GLU A 44 -14.29 -8.57 -5.72
C GLU A 44 -13.63 -9.83 -6.29
N ASP A 45 -12.57 -10.32 -5.64
CA ASP A 45 -11.94 -11.59 -5.97
C ASP A 45 -12.67 -12.76 -5.30
N THR A 46 -13.81 -13.15 -5.86
CA THR A 46 -14.67 -14.23 -5.32
C THR A 46 -14.03 -15.62 -5.38
N LYS A 47 -12.95 -15.79 -6.14
CA LYS A 47 -12.24 -17.07 -6.30
C LYS A 47 -10.89 -17.10 -5.58
N HIS A 48 -10.55 -16.02 -4.85
CA HIS A 48 -9.28 -15.91 -4.12
C HIS A 48 -8.06 -16.17 -5.00
N LEU A 49 -8.06 -15.59 -6.21
CA LEU A 49 -6.95 -15.69 -7.16
C LEU A 49 -5.68 -15.01 -6.62
N PHE A 50 -5.87 -13.90 -5.90
CA PHE A 50 -4.79 -13.14 -5.28
C PHE A 50 -4.70 -13.49 -3.78
N ALA A 51 -3.51 -13.90 -3.35
CA ALA A 51 -3.25 -14.08 -1.92
C ALA A 51 -3.29 -12.72 -1.20
N ALA A 52 -3.89 -12.68 -0.01
CA ALA A 52 -3.84 -11.50 0.84
C ALA A 52 -2.38 -11.15 1.17
N GLN A 53 -2.00 -9.90 0.93
CA GLN A 53 -0.66 -9.39 1.21
C GLN A 53 -0.75 -8.42 2.38
N ASN A 54 0.04 -8.67 3.42
CA ASN A 54 0.12 -7.83 4.59
C ASN A 54 1.54 -7.27 4.74
N ILE A 55 1.67 -6.09 5.35
CA ILE A 55 2.96 -5.58 5.79
C ILE A 55 3.35 -6.35 7.05
N VAL A 56 4.48 -7.05 6.99
CA VAL A 56 5.00 -7.85 8.11
C VAL A 56 6.38 -7.34 8.48
N PRO A 57 6.61 -6.87 9.72
CA PRO A 57 7.94 -6.51 10.19
C PRO A 57 8.82 -7.75 10.32
N ILE A 58 10.05 -7.69 9.80
CA ILE A 58 11.05 -8.75 9.92
C ILE A 58 12.16 -8.22 10.83
N VAL A 59 12.47 -8.99 11.88
CA VAL A 59 13.46 -8.63 12.89
C VAL A 59 14.50 -9.73 12.99
N ALA A 60 15.80 -9.37 13.12
CA ALA A 60 16.86 -10.31 13.38
C ALA A 60 16.64 -10.98 14.75
N SER A 61 16.89 -12.30 14.83
CA SER A 61 16.59 -13.09 16.05
C SER A 61 17.30 -12.57 17.29
N GLU A 62 18.53 -12.08 17.12
CA GLU A 62 19.34 -11.51 18.20
C GLU A 62 18.83 -10.15 18.72
N ALA A 63 18.05 -9.44 17.93
CA ALA A 63 17.41 -8.17 18.31
C ALA A 63 16.00 -8.36 18.88
N LEU A 64 15.47 -9.59 18.81
CA LEU A 64 14.11 -9.88 19.23
C LEU A 64 14.02 -9.98 20.75
N ASN A 65 13.13 -9.19 21.36
CA ASN A 65 12.75 -9.27 22.76
C ASN A 65 11.28 -8.87 22.93
N ASP A 66 10.74 -9.05 24.13
CA ASP A 66 9.31 -8.80 24.39
C ASP A 66 8.90 -7.34 24.14
N ALA A 67 9.77 -6.38 24.43
CA ALA A 67 9.48 -4.96 24.21
C ALA A 67 9.39 -4.65 22.72
N VAL A 68 10.33 -5.14 21.91
CA VAL A 68 10.33 -4.98 20.45
C VAL A 68 9.10 -5.64 19.87
N THR A 69 8.83 -6.91 20.23
CA THR A 69 7.66 -7.66 19.74
C THR A 69 6.36 -6.95 20.07
N THR A 70 6.20 -6.51 21.31
CA THR A 70 4.99 -5.82 21.77
C THR A 70 4.78 -4.50 21.01
N THR A 71 5.85 -3.72 20.82
CA THR A 71 5.78 -2.43 20.14
C THR A 71 5.42 -2.59 18.66
N LEU A 72 6.11 -3.48 17.95
CA LEU A 72 5.84 -3.74 16.53
C LEU A 72 4.41 -4.28 16.31
N ASN A 73 3.94 -5.18 17.18
CA ASN A 73 2.57 -5.68 17.10
C ASN A 73 1.53 -4.60 17.37
N LYS A 74 1.78 -3.66 18.29
CA LYS A 74 0.89 -2.52 18.53
C LYS A 74 0.80 -1.61 17.30
N VAL A 75 1.93 -1.31 16.66
CA VAL A 75 1.96 -0.51 15.42
C VAL A 75 1.21 -1.24 14.31
N SER A 76 1.51 -2.51 14.09
CA SER A 76 0.86 -3.32 13.04
C SER A 76 -0.65 -3.43 13.23
N ALA A 77 -1.12 -3.50 14.47
CA ALA A 77 -2.55 -3.59 14.78
C ALA A 77 -3.34 -2.30 14.48
N GLN A 78 -2.66 -1.15 14.39
CA GLN A 78 -3.29 0.14 14.11
C GLN A 78 -3.13 0.59 12.66
N LEU A 79 -2.17 0.01 11.93
CA LEU A 79 -1.91 0.38 10.54
C LEU A 79 -3.00 -0.20 9.62
N THR A 80 -3.73 0.67 8.95
CA THR A 80 -4.80 0.29 8.03
C THR A 80 -4.39 0.47 6.56
N THR A 81 -5.15 -0.14 5.65
CA THR A 81 -4.98 0.09 4.21
C THR A 81 -5.20 1.56 3.85
N GLU A 82 -6.13 2.24 4.51
CA GLU A 82 -6.39 3.66 4.27
C GLU A 82 -5.24 4.55 4.72
N ASP A 83 -4.60 4.25 5.85
CA ASP A 83 -3.39 4.97 6.26
C ASP A 83 -2.29 4.82 5.20
N LEU A 84 -2.12 3.62 4.63
CA LEU A 84 -1.14 3.40 3.57
C LEU A 84 -1.47 4.14 2.27
N ILE A 85 -2.74 4.25 1.91
CA ILE A 85 -3.18 5.06 0.77
C ILE A 85 -2.83 6.53 1.00
N ASP A 86 -3.18 7.08 2.16
CA ASP A 86 -2.90 8.47 2.52
C ASP A 86 -1.38 8.76 2.57
N MET A 87 -0.59 7.83 3.12
CA MET A 87 0.87 7.93 3.12
C MET A 87 1.43 7.94 1.69
N ASN A 88 0.96 7.02 0.83
CA ASN A 88 1.38 6.95 -0.57
C ASN A 88 0.97 8.19 -1.38
N GLU A 89 -0.17 8.80 -1.07
CA GLU A 89 -0.59 10.07 -1.67
C GLU A 89 0.39 11.20 -1.32
N LYS A 90 0.76 11.33 -0.05
CA LYS A 90 1.75 12.31 0.42
C LYS A 90 3.13 12.08 -0.19
N ILE A 91 3.56 10.81 -0.36
CA ILE A 91 4.81 10.47 -1.06
C ILE A 91 4.76 10.95 -2.52
N ALA A 92 3.62 10.77 -3.20
CA ALA A 92 3.44 11.26 -4.56
C ALA A 92 3.45 12.80 -4.66
N GLU A 93 3.19 13.50 -3.56
CA GLU A 93 3.29 14.96 -3.40
C GLU A 93 4.69 15.41 -2.93
N PHE A 94 5.66 14.50 -2.92
CA PHE A 94 7.06 14.75 -2.49
C PHE A 94 7.23 15.14 -1.02
N VAL A 95 6.29 14.77 -0.15
CA VAL A 95 6.47 14.91 1.30
C VAL A 95 7.51 13.89 1.78
N SER A 96 8.35 14.30 2.74
CA SER A 96 9.38 13.42 3.32
C SER A 96 8.77 12.18 3.96
N ILE A 97 9.34 11.01 3.68
CA ILE A 97 8.89 9.73 4.26
C ILE A 97 9.01 9.75 5.79
N ASP A 98 10.06 10.35 6.32
CA ASP A 98 10.29 10.47 7.77
C ASP A 98 9.20 11.34 8.42
N ASP A 99 8.83 12.45 7.78
CA ASP A 99 7.75 13.32 8.27
C ASP A 99 6.40 12.62 8.24
N ILE A 100 6.11 11.85 7.19
CA ILE A 100 4.87 11.07 7.05
C ILE A 100 4.79 10.04 8.16
N ALA A 101 5.86 9.27 8.37
CA ALA A 101 5.93 8.25 9.42
C ALA A 101 5.79 8.88 10.81
N HIS A 102 6.51 9.97 11.09
CA HIS A 102 6.43 10.67 12.36
C HIS A 102 5.02 11.19 12.64
N GLN A 103 4.37 11.86 11.67
CA GLN A 103 3.00 12.35 11.81
C GLN A 103 2.02 11.20 12.14
N TRP A 104 2.17 10.05 11.50
CA TRP A 104 1.32 8.90 11.76
C TRP A 104 1.55 8.36 13.18
N LEU A 105 2.82 8.22 13.61
CA LEU A 105 3.18 7.78 14.95
C LEU A 105 2.63 8.72 16.04
N VAL A 106 2.76 10.02 15.85
CA VAL A 106 2.19 11.04 16.78
C VAL A 106 0.67 10.93 16.84
N LYS A 107 0.00 10.83 15.69
CA LYS A 107 -1.46 10.70 15.59
C LYS A 107 -1.98 9.49 16.38
N HIS A 108 -1.22 8.40 16.41
CA HIS A 108 -1.59 7.13 17.07
C HIS A 108 -0.99 6.97 18.47
N GLY A 109 -0.31 8.00 19.01
CA GLY A 109 0.21 8.00 20.37
C GLY A 109 1.47 7.16 20.58
N PHE A 110 2.24 6.89 19.53
CA PHE A 110 3.52 6.16 19.60
C PHE A 110 4.73 7.09 19.76
N SER A 111 4.57 8.36 19.49
CA SER A 111 5.60 9.39 19.63
C SER A 111 4.99 10.70 20.15
N GLN A 112 5.83 11.54 20.78
CA GLN A 112 5.49 12.89 21.21
C GLN A 112 6.05 13.92 20.23
#